data_08e8a9cd9dee1e912112eb310dde82a4
#
_entry.id   08e8a9cd9dee1e912112eb310dde82a4
#
_cell.length_a   1.000
_cell.length_b   1.000
_cell.length_c   1.000
_cell.angle_alpha   90.00
_cell.angle_beta   90.00
_cell.angle_gamma   90.00
#
_symmetry.space_group_name_H-M   'P 1'
#
loop_
_entity.id
_entity.type
_entity.pdbx_description
1 polymer ?
#
loop_
_entity_poly.entity_id
_entity_poly.type
_entity_poly.pdbx_seq_one_letter_code
_entity_poly.pdbx_strand_id
1 'polypeptide(L)'
;MQETENDILKRVRKIEIKTRGLSNEIFAGKYHTAFRGRGMSFSEVREYRAGDDVRDIDWNVTARSRTPHIKVYEEERELTMMLLVDVSGSRMFGTTDRLKKNLQTEIAAVLAFSASENNDKVGCIFFSDRIEKFIPPKKGRSHILAIIRELVGFEPQSRGTRISEALRFLTNVTKKHCTAFLLSDFLDPGKDRTALEDALKIASGKHDLVGIRVSDPREAELPDVGIVEMKDAETGRKAWVDTSSCLLYTSDAADDS
;
A
#
# COMPACT_ATOMS: atom_id res chain seq x y z
N MET A 1 -16.23 2.08 -22.94
CA MET A 1 -16.95 0.80 -22.73
C MET A 1 -16.97 0.57 -21.23
N GLN A 2 -18.14 0.65 -20.58
CA GLN A 2 -18.24 0.40 -19.13
C GLN A 2 -18.00 -1.09 -18.90
N GLU A 3 -17.00 -1.43 -18.07
CA GLU A 3 -16.78 -2.82 -17.63
C GLU A 3 -18.03 -3.29 -16.86
N THR A 4 -18.59 -4.42 -17.28
CA THR A 4 -19.73 -5.03 -16.58
C THR A 4 -19.30 -5.57 -15.21
N GLU A 5 -20.20 -5.55 -14.23
CA GLU A 5 -19.93 -6.08 -12.87
C GLU A 5 -19.37 -7.52 -12.89
N ASN A 6 -19.80 -8.32 -13.85
CA ASN A 6 -19.30 -9.68 -14.08
C ASN A 6 -17.82 -9.69 -14.50
N ASP A 7 -17.36 -8.73 -15.27
CA ASP A 7 -15.96 -8.67 -15.72
C ASP A 7 -15.05 -8.25 -14.57
N ILE A 8 -15.51 -7.33 -13.73
CA ILE A 8 -14.81 -6.95 -12.49
C ILE A 8 -14.66 -8.17 -11.58
N LEU A 9 -15.72 -8.94 -11.36
CA LEU A 9 -15.69 -10.14 -10.52
C LEU A 9 -14.73 -11.21 -11.05
N LYS A 10 -14.71 -11.44 -12.37
CA LYS A 10 -13.75 -12.36 -13.01
C LYS A 10 -12.31 -11.90 -12.80
N ARG A 11 -12.03 -10.60 -12.94
CA ARG A 11 -10.70 -10.02 -12.71
C ARG A 11 -10.26 -10.16 -11.26
N VAL A 12 -11.13 -9.82 -10.30
CA VAL A 12 -10.86 -9.99 -8.86
C VAL A 12 -10.51 -11.45 -8.55
N ARG A 13 -11.28 -12.40 -9.06
CA ARG A 13 -11.01 -13.83 -8.87
C ARG A 13 -9.69 -14.29 -9.51
N LYS A 14 -9.35 -13.77 -10.68
CA LYS A 14 -8.05 -14.03 -11.34
C LYS A 14 -6.89 -13.49 -10.53
N ILE A 15 -7.03 -12.27 -10.01
CA ILE A 15 -6.04 -11.65 -9.13
C ILE A 15 -5.88 -12.48 -7.84
N GLU A 16 -6.97 -12.86 -7.20
CA GLU A 16 -6.95 -13.68 -5.99
C GLU A 16 -6.21 -15.02 -6.21
N ILE A 17 -6.51 -15.73 -7.29
CA ILE A 17 -5.85 -17.02 -7.60
C ILE A 17 -4.35 -16.81 -7.85
N LYS A 18 -3.98 -15.77 -8.59
CA LYS A 18 -2.58 -15.45 -8.92
C LYS A 18 -1.79 -15.05 -7.69
N THR A 19 -2.37 -14.25 -6.79
CA THR A 19 -1.68 -13.70 -5.64
C THR A 19 -1.52 -14.70 -4.49
N ARG A 20 -2.38 -15.71 -4.40
CA ARG A 20 -2.32 -16.75 -3.37
C ARG A 20 -0.99 -17.53 -3.35
N GLY A 21 -0.41 -17.81 -4.53
CA GLY A 21 0.92 -18.45 -4.62
C GLY A 21 2.06 -17.49 -4.27
N LEU A 22 1.96 -16.25 -4.74
CA LEU A 22 3.00 -15.23 -4.54
C LEU A 22 3.10 -14.74 -3.09
N SER A 23 2.00 -14.66 -2.37
CA SER A 23 1.96 -14.24 -0.96
C SER A 23 2.81 -15.15 -0.08
N ASN A 24 2.70 -16.47 -0.27
CA ASN A 24 3.47 -17.45 0.50
C ASN A 24 4.98 -17.41 0.19
N GLU A 25 5.38 -17.11 -1.05
CA GLU A 25 6.80 -17.11 -1.44
C GLU A 25 7.51 -15.82 -1.04
N ILE A 26 6.85 -14.67 -1.20
CA ILE A 26 7.51 -13.36 -1.04
C ILE A 26 7.60 -12.94 0.44
N PHE A 27 6.60 -13.29 1.25
CA PHE A 27 6.45 -12.74 2.60
C PHE A 27 6.66 -13.73 3.75
N ALA A 28 6.71 -15.04 3.48
CA ALA A 28 6.86 -16.06 4.52
C ALA A 28 8.16 -15.96 5.36
N GLY A 29 9.19 -15.28 4.87
CA GLY A 29 10.49 -15.23 5.55
C GLY A 29 10.89 -13.88 6.14
N LYS A 30 10.38 -12.76 5.64
CA LYS A 30 10.94 -11.42 5.97
C LYS A 30 9.97 -10.45 6.66
N TYR A 31 8.67 -10.70 6.57
CA TYR A 31 7.67 -9.78 7.12
C TYR A 31 7.64 -9.81 8.66
N HIS A 32 7.92 -10.97 9.26
CA HIS A 32 7.89 -11.13 10.71
C HIS A 32 9.01 -10.41 11.47
N THR A 33 10.13 -10.09 10.82
CA THR A 33 11.30 -9.52 11.50
C THR A 33 11.33 -8.00 11.55
N ALA A 34 10.63 -7.32 10.63
CA ALA A 34 10.66 -5.86 10.52
C ALA A 34 9.64 -5.14 11.42
N PHE A 35 8.54 -5.81 11.80
CA PHE A 35 7.40 -5.15 12.44
C PHE A 35 7.12 -5.71 13.83
N ARG A 36 7.68 -5.07 14.87
CA ARG A 36 7.48 -5.41 16.29
C ARG A 36 6.45 -4.47 16.94
N GLY A 37 5.20 -4.93 17.12
CA GLY A 37 4.14 -4.24 17.88
C GLY A 37 4.07 -4.69 19.36
N ARG A 38 3.51 -3.89 20.24
CA ARG A 38 3.32 -4.21 21.68
C ARG A 38 1.88 -4.61 21.94
N GLY A 39 1.64 -5.89 22.10
CA GLY A 39 0.40 -6.44 22.64
C GLY A 39 0.71 -7.80 23.27
N MET A 40 0.30 -8.02 24.51
CA MET A 40 0.47 -9.32 25.18
C MET A 40 -0.89 -9.99 25.28
N SER A 41 -1.05 -11.18 24.68
CA SER A 41 -2.17 -12.07 24.94
C SER A 41 -1.71 -13.24 25.82
N PHE A 42 -2.61 -13.69 26.67
CA PHE A 42 -2.37 -14.90 27.47
C PHE A 42 -2.24 -16.09 26.51
N SER A 43 -1.09 -16.79 26.55
CA SER A 43 -0.83 -17.97 25.73
C SER A 43 -1.09 -19.24 26.49
N GLU A 44 -0.35 -19.45 27.57
CA GLU A 44 -0.44 -20.69 28.37
C GLU A 44 -0.01 -20.45 29.81
N VAL A 45 -0.25 -21.46 30.65
CA VAL A 45 0.32 -21.56 32.00
C VAL A 45 1.35 -22.70 32.01
N ARG A 46 2.58 -22.39 32.37
CA ARG A 46 3.62 -23.39 32.55
C ARG A 46 4.23 -23.34 33.94
N GLU A 47 4.93 -24.40 34.33
CA GLU A 47 5.67 -24.41 35.59
C GLU A 47 6.76 -23.31 35.60
N TYR A 48 6.91 -22.68 36.77
CA TYR A 48 7.94 -21.68 37.04
C TYR A 48 9.33 -22.30 36.91
N ARG A 49 10.21 -21.59 36.28
CA ARG A 49 11.64 -21.91 36.16
C ARG A 49 12.49 -20.79 36.76
N ALA A 50 13.64 -21.16 37.33
CA ALA A 50 14.56 -20.16 37.87
C ALA A 50 14.96 -19.15 36.80
N GLY A 51 14.66 -17.85 37.04
CA GLY A 51 14.88 -16.76 36.11
C GLY A 51 13.61 -16.15 35.54
N ASP A 52 12.45 -16.78 35.75
CA ASP A 52 11.15 -16.20 35.37
C ASP A 52 10.75 -15.06 36.33
N ASP A 53 9.99 -14.07 35.83
CA ASP A 53 9.50 -12.96 36.66
C ASP A 53 8.42 -13.45 37.64
N VAL A 54 8.64 -13.21 38.91
CA VAL A 54 7.72 -13.59 40.00
C VAL A 54 6.36 -12.92 39.89
N ARG A 55 6.29 -11.79 39.19
CA ARG A 55 5.05 -11.03 38.94
C ARG A 55 4.06 -11.78 38.04
N ASP A 56 4.57 -12.67 37.21
CA ASP A 56 3.77 -13.45 36.27
C ASP A 56 3.23 -14.76 36.88
N ILE A 57 3.45 -15.00 38.16
CA ILE A 57 2.93 -16.20 38.86
C ILE A 57 1.40 -16.17 38.86
N ASP A 58 0.79 -17.25 38.35
CA ASP A 58 -0.64 -17.50 38.52
C ASP A 58 -0.92 -18.17 39.86
N TRP A 59 -1.27 -17.37 40.84
CA TRP A 59 -1.55 -17.89 42.20
C TRP A 59 -2.76 -18.85 42.26
N ASN A 60 -3.73 -18.72 41.33
CA ASN A 60 -4.89 -19.60 41.28
C ASN A 60 -4.52 -21.02 40.81
N VAL A 61 -3.68 -21.11 39.78
CA VAL A 61 -3.17 -22.40 39.29
C VAL A 61 -2.18 -22.98 40.28
N THR A 62 -1.26 -22.18 40.79
CA THR A 62 -0.28 -22.57 41.81
C THR A 62 -0.93 -23.17 43.04
N ALA A 63 -2.01 -22.58 43.55
CA ALA A 63 -2.74 -23.10 44.69
C ALA A 63 -3.39 -24.47 44.45
N ARG A 64 -3.74 -24.81 43.21
CA ARG A 64 -4.34 -26.11 42.83
C ARG A 64 -3.29 -27.17 42.52
N SER A 65 -2.20 -26.80 41.86
CA SER A 65 -1.15 -27.72 41.43
C SER A 65 -0.10 -28.00 42.52
N ARG A 66 -0.02 -27.15 43.54
CA ARG A 66 1.02 -27.14 44.60
C ARG A 66 2.45 -26.88 44.10
N THR A 67 2.61 -26.56 42.85
CA THR A 67 3.87 -26.12 42.21
C THR A 67 3.66 -24.74 41.62
N PRO A 68 4.66 -23.82 41.70
CA PRO A 68 4.52 -22.49 41.14
C PRO A 68 4.33 -22.55 39.61
N HIS A 69 3.32 -21.85 39.11
CA HIS A 69 3.05 -21.72 37.67
C HIS A 69 3.05 -20.26 37.28
N ILE A 70 3.56 -19.96 36.11
CA ILE A 70 3.56 -18.63 35.54
C ILE A 70 2.61 -18.55 34.34
N LYS A 71 2.04 -17.35 34.14
CA LYS A 71 1.32 -16.98 32.93
C LYS A 71 2.34 -16.61 31.86
N VAL A 72 2.35 -17.38 30.78
CA VAL A 72 3.12 -17.06 29.60
C VAL A 72 2.24 -16.20 28.71
N TYR A 73 2.71 -15.01 28.40
CA TYR A 73 2.04 -14.11 27.47
C TYR A 73 2.76 -14.18 26.15
N GLU A 74 2.04 -14.51 25.09
CA GLU A 74 2.51 -14.31 23.73
C GLU A 74 2.08 -12.92 23.27
N GLU A 75 2.99 -12.24 22.59
CA GLU A 75 2.72 -10.95 22.01
C GLU A 75 1.87 -11.14 20.75
N GLU A 76 0.54 -11.14 20.91
CA GLU A 76 -0.38 -11.10 19.78
C GLU A 76 -0.31 -9.71 19.12
N ARG A 77 0.33 -9.68 17.98
CA ARG A 77 0.54 -8.44 17.21
C ARG A 77 -0.50 -8.33 16.14
N GLU A 78 -1.64 -7.77 16.49
CA GLU A 78 -2.52 -7.24 15.44
C GLU A 78 -1.87 -6.02 14.80
N LEU A 79 -1.20 -6.23 13.69
CA LEU A 79 -0.70 -5.13 12.90
C LEU A 79 -1.84 -4.51 12.09
N THR A 80 -1.70 -3.24 11.81
CA THR A 80 -2.59 -2.55 10.88
C THR A 80 -1.77 -2.20 9.66
N MET A 81 -2.21 -2.67 8.51
CA MET A 81 -1.65 -2.31 7.20
C MET A 81 -2.54 -1.28 6.54
N MET A 82 -1.95 -0.19 6.05
CA MET A 82 -2.62 0.82 5.27
C MET A 82 -2.04 0.85 3.86
N LEU A 83 -2.88 0.67 2.86
CA LEU A 83 -2.52 0.82 1.45
C LEU A 83 -2.89 2.23 0.99
N LEU A 84 -1.92 3.03 0.57
CA LEU A 84 -2.12 4.32 -0.08
C LEU A 84 -1.93 4.11 -1.57
N VAL A 85 -3.00 4.15 -2.33
CA VAL A 85 -2.98 3.85 -3.76
C VAL A 85 -3.25 5.12 -4.55
N ASP A 86 -2.27 5.50 -5.35
CA ASP A 86 -2.39 6.58 -6.30
C ASP A 86 -3.36 6.18 -7.43
N VAL A 87 -4.45 6.94 -7.55
CA VAL A 87 -5.47 6.73 -8.58
C VAL A 87 -5.52 7.86 -9.61
N SER A 88 -4.48 8.68 -9.68
CA SER A 88 -4.34 9.79 -10.62
C SER A 88 -4.40 9.37 -12.10
N GLY A 89 -4.38 10.36 -12.99
CA GLY A 89 -4.48 10.14 -14.44
C GLY A 89 -3.34 9.29 -15.01
N SER A 90 -2.14 9.38 -14.45
CA SER A 90 -0.94 8.63 -14.88
C SER A 90 -1.12 7.11 -14.76
N ARG A 91 -2.01 6.64 -13.89
CA ARG A 91 -2.36 5.23 -13.70
C ARG A 91 -2.97 4.59 -14.96
N MET A 92 -3.59 5.38 -15.83
CA MET A 92 -4.19 4.90 -17.10
C MET A 92 -3.16 4.74 -18.20
N PHE A 93 -1.92 5.15 -17.98
CA PHE A 93 -0.82 4.93 -18.90
C PHE A 93 -0.36 3.47 -18.87
N GLY A 94 0.02 2.96 -20.02
CA GLY A 94 0.58 1.63 -20.19
C GLY A 94 0.76 1.34 -21.67
N THR A 95 1.97 0.92 -22.05
CA THR A 95 2.37 0.66 -23.44
C THR A 95 2.45 -0.82 -23.78
N THR A 96 2.43 -1.66 -22.78
CA THR A 96 2.31 -3.11 -22.90
C THR A 96 0.87 -3.53 -22.61
N ASP A 97 0.52 -4.81 -22.80
CA ASP A 97 -0.82 -5.37 -22.53
C ASP A 97 -1.34 -5.15 -21.09
N ARG A 98 -0.57 -4.44 -20.26
CA ARG A 98 -0.87 -4.18 -18.86
C ARG A 98 -0.77 -2.69 -18.53
N LEU A 99 -1.91 -2.07 -18.25
CA LEU A 99 -1.98 -0.73 -17.67
C LEU A 99 -1.34 -0.72 -16.26
N LYS A 100 -0.69 0.37 -15.86
CA LYS A 100 -0.20 0.59 -14.49
C LYS A 100 -1.28 0.28 -13.44
N LYS A 101 -2.54 0.64 -13.73
CA LYS A 101 -3.72 0.31 -12.91
C LYS A 101 -3.78 -1.17 -12.53
N ASN A 102 -3.50 -2.06 -13.47
CA ASN A 102 -3.58 -3.50 -13.22
C ASN A 102 -2.44 -3.96 -12.33
N LEU A 103 -1.22 -3.46 -12.58
CA LEU A 103 -0.04 -3.79 -11.77
C LEU A 103 -0.19 -3.29 -10.34
N GLN A 104 -0.62 -2.04 -10.13
CA GLN A 104 -0.90 -1.50 -8.79
C GLN A 104 -1.94 -2.32 -8.05
N THR A 105 -3.00 -2.73 -8.74
CA THR A 105 -4.07 -3.57 -8.15
C THR A 105 -3.53 -4.96 -7.78
N GLU A 106 -2.69 -5.57 -8.61
CA GLU A 106 -2.05 -6.85 -8.30
C GLU A 106 -1.13 -6.75 -7.09
N ILE A 107 -0.28 -5.72 -7.02
CA ILE A 107 0.61 -5.47 -5.87
C ILE A 107 -0.21 -5.24 -4.59
N ALA A 108 -1.21 -4.37 -4.63
CA ALA A 108 -2.08 -4.11 -3.49
C ALA A 108 -2.79 -5.38 -3.01
N ALA A 109 -3.23 -6.24 -3.93
CA ALA A 109 -3.86 -7.52 -3.61
C ALA A 109 -2.88 -8.50 -2.94
N VAL A 110 -1.64 -8.63 -3.44
CA VAL A 110 -0.60 -9.47 -2.82
C VAL A 110 -0.34 -9.03 -1.39
N LEU A 111 -0.14 -7.74 -1.16
CA LEU A 111 0.09 -7.17 0.17
C LEU A 111 -1.10 -7.42 1.10
N ALA A 112 -2.33 -7.16 0.62
CA ALA A 112 -3.53 -7.31 1.41
C ALA A 112 -3.81 -8.77 1.78
N PHE A 113 -3.60 -9.74 0.87
CA PHE A 113 -3.77 -11.16 1.17
C PHE A 113 -2.71 -11.65 2.14
N SER A 114 -1.44 -11.23 1.98
CA SER A 114 -0.37 -11.56 2.93
C SER A 114 -0.69 -11.09 4.35
N ALA A 115 -1.17 -9.85 4.50
CA ALA A 115 -1.61 -9.34 5.81
C ALA A 115 -2.80 -10.15 6.37
N SER A 116 -3.72 -10.60 5.51
CA SER A 116 -4.84 -11.44 5.94
C SER A 116 -4.42 -12.80 6.47
N GLU A 117 -3.39 -13.41 5.89
CA GLU A 117 -2.84 -14.68 6.37
C GLU A 117 -2.23 -14.54 7.77
N ASN A 118 -1.69 -13.36 8.07
CA ASN A 118 -1.17 -13.00 9.39
C ASN A 118 -2.26 -12.48 10.35
N ASN A 119 -3.55 -12.54 9.96
CA ASN A 119 -4.68 -12.02 10.75
C ASN A 119 -4.61 -10.52 11.06
N ASP A 120 -3.91 -9.74 10.22
CA ASP A 120 -3.77 -8.29 10.34
C ASP A 120 -4.99 -7.53 9.81
N LYS A 121 -5.13 -6.27 10.25
CA LYS A 121 -6.15 -5.35 9.72
C LYS A 121 -5.63 -4.66 8.48
N VAL A 122 -6.41 -4.64 7.41
CA VAL A 122 -6.07 -3.96 6.15
C VAL A 122 -7.05 -2.83 5.89
N GLY A 123 -6.52 -1.62 5.69
CA GLY A 123 -7.26 -0.46 5.22
C GLY A 123 -6.70 0.07 3.91
N CYS A 124 -7.43 0.94 3.23
CA CYS A 124 -6.99 1.52 1.98
C CYS A 124 -7.40 2.99 1.84
N ILE A 125 -6.49 3.80 1.30
CA ILE A 125 -6.70 5.20 0.94
C ILE A 125 -6.45 5.31 -0.56
N PHE A 126 -7.46 5.71 -1.32
CA PHE A 126 -7.32 6.07 -2.72
C PHE A 126 -7.11 7.58 -2.79
N PHE A 127 -6.08 8.00 -3.46
CA PHE A 127 -5.77 9.42 -3.57
C PHE A 127 -5.38 9.82 -4.99
N SER A 128 -5.65 11.07 -5.28
CA SER A 128 -5.20 11.83 -6.46
C SER A 128 -4.54 13.12 -5.95
N ASP A 129 -4.91 14.30 -6.43
CA ASP A 129 -4.60 15.58 -5.79
C ASP A 129 -5.42 15.81 -4.50
N ARG A 130 -6.34 14.90 -4.20
CA ARG A 130 -7.23 14.85 -3.03
C ARG A 130 -7.41 13.41 -2.55
N ILE A 131 -8.04 13.24 -1.40
CA ILE A 131 -8.50 11.93 -0.96
C ILE A 131 -9.78 11.59 -1.69
N GLU A 132 -9.72 10.57 -2.52
CA GLU A 132 -10.85 10.08 -3.32
C GLU A 132 -11.74 9.12 -2.53
N LYS A 133 -11.11 8.19 -1.78
CA LYS A 133 -11.84 7.21 -0.97
C LYS A 133 -11.00 6.71 0.19
N PHE A 134 -11.64 6.54 1.33
CA PHE A 134 -11.06 5.91 2.50
C PHE A 134 -11.83 4.65 2.89
N ILE A 135 -11.14 3.54 3.00
CA ILE A 135 -11.67 2.26 3.47
C ILE A 135 -10.97 1.96 4.80
N PRO A 136 -11.69 2.00 5.93
CA PRO A 136 -11.10 1.82 7.25
C PRO A 136 -10.53 0.41 7.41
N PRO A 137 -9.48 0.23 8.24
CA PRO A 137 -8.84 -1.05 8.42
C PRO A 137 -9.77 -2.05 9.13
N LYS A 138 -9.97 -3.19 8.49
CA LYS A 138 -10.75 -4.33 9.03
C LYS A 138 -10.05 -5.64 8.70
N LYS A 139 -10.38 -6.69 9.45
CA LYS A 139 -9.92 -8.06 9.19
C LYS A 139 -10.83 -8.79 8.22
N GLY A 140 -10.28 -9.83 7.65
CA GLY A 140 -11.03 -10.85 6.94
C GLY A 140 -10.98 -10.73 5.43
N ARG A 141 -11.02 -11.90 4.80
CA ARG A 141 -10.89 -12.05 3.34
C ARG A 141 -11.97 -11.30 2.55
N SER A 142 -13.21 -11.27 3.06
CA SER A 142 -14.30 -10.54 2.41
C SER A 142 -14.03 -9.05 2.30
N HIS A 143 -13.40 -8.47 3.34
CA HIS A 143 -13.01 -7.07 3.35
C HIS A 143 -11.92 -6.77 2.31
N ILE A 144 -10.92 -7.65 2.19
CA ILE A 144 -9.87 -7.52 1.18
C ILE A 144 -10.43 -7.62 -0.23
N LEU A 145 -11.31 -8.59 -0.48
CA LEU A 145 -11.98 -8.71 -1.77
C LEU A 145 -12.79 -7.46 -2.12
N ALA A 146 -13.42 -6.82 -1.11
CA ALA A 146 -14.10 -5.54 -1.30
C ALA A 146 -13.11 -4.42 -1.69
N ILE A 147 -11.94 -4.32 -1.03
CA ILE A 147 -10.88 -3.36 -1.39
C ILE A 147 -10.42 -3.59 -2.85
N ILE A 148 -10.14 -4.85 -3.23
CA ILE A 148 -9.68 -5.17 -4.58
C ILE A 148 -10.75 -4.85 -5.63
N ARG A 149 -12.03 -5.17 -5.35
CA ARG A 149 -13.16 -4.82 -6.21
C ARG A 149 -13.24 -3.32 -6.46
N GLU A 150 -13.10 -2.54 -5.39
CA GLU A 150 -13.07 -1.08 -5.48
C GLU A 150 -11.88 -0.61 -6.34
N LEU A 151 -10.67 -1.13 -6.11
CA LEU A 151 -9.48 -0.76 -6.89
C LEU A 151 -9.64 -1.04 -8.38
N VAL A 152 -10.24 -2.17 -8.75
CA VAL A 152 -10.46 -2.56 -10.15
C VAL A 152 -11.44 -1.61 -10.84
N GLY A 153 -12.56 -1.31 -10.18
CA GLY A 153 -13.64 -0.49 -10.75
C GLY A 153 -13.52 1.01 -10.50
N PHE A 154 -12.49 1.47 -9.74
CA PHE A 154 -12.43 2.86 -9.31
C PHE A 154 -12.14 3.84 -10.45
N GLU A 155 -12.97 4.86 -10.57
CA GLU A 155 -12.80 6.01 -11.44
C GLU A 155 -12.57 7.26 -10.58
N PRO A 156 -11.40 7.90 -10.64
CA PRO A 156 -11.09 9.08 -9.83
C PRO A 156 -11.84 10.32 -10.33
N GLN A 157 -12.18 11.20 -9.42
CA GLN A 157 -12.79 12.49 -9.73
C GLN A 157 -11.75 13.51 -10.20
N SER A 158 -10.51 13.37 -9.77
CA SER A 158 -9.39 14.21 -10.19
C SER A 158 -8.28 13.39 -10.86
N ARG A 159 -7.47 14.07 -11.68
CA ARG A 159 -6.38 13.45 -12.46
C ARG A 159 -5.00 13.79 -11.91
N GLY A 160 -4.87 14.86 -11.13
CA GLY A 160 -3.58 15.28 -10.57
C GLY A 160 -3.11 14.37 -9.43
N THR A 161 -1.85 14.51 -9.03
CA THR A 161 -1.22 13.75 -7.95
C THR A 161 -0.77 14.68 -6.83
N ARG A 162 -1.06 14.33 -5.57
CA ARG A 162 -0.54 15.03 -4.39
C ARG A 162 -0.30 14.06 -3.23
N ILE A 163 0.91 13.56 -3.15
CA ILE A 163 1.33 12.55 -2.16
C ILE A 163 1.28 13.13 -0.74
N SER A 164 1.61 14.41 -0.56
CA SER A 164 1.58 15.07 0.74
C SER A 164 0.20 15.02 1.41
N GLU A 165 -0.88 15.15 0.63
CA GLU A 165 -2.25 15.06 1.15
C GLU A 165 -2.60 13.65 1.63
N ALA A 166 -2.17 12.62 0.89
CA ALA A 166 -2.38 11.22 1.28
C ALA A 166 -1.67 10.90 2.60
N LEU A 167 -0.43 11.37 2.78
CA LEU A 167 0.36 11.18 4.00
C LEU A 167 -0.22 11.94 5.20
N ARG A 168 -0.65 13.18 5.01
CA ARG A 168 -1.34 13.96 6.05
C ARG A 168 -2.64 13.29 6.46
N PHE A 169 -3.44 12.84 5.51
CA PHE A 169 -4.68 12.12 5.79
C PHE A 169 -4.42 10.83 6.58
N LEU A 170 -3.45 10.01 6.16
CA LEU A 170 -3.04 8.80 6.89
C LEU A 170 -2.74 9.13 8.36
N THR A 171 -1.90 10.14 8.59
CA THR A 171 -1.46 10.55 9.94
C THR A 171 -2.63 11.03 10.80
N ASN A 172 -3.64 11.63 10.19
CA ASN A 172 -4.83 12.14 10.87
C ASN A 172 -5.83 11.03 11.23
N VAL A 173 -6.09 10.09 10.31
CA VAL A 173 -7.10 9.03 10.51
C VAL A 173 -6.56 7.85 11.30
N THR A 174 -5.25 7.57 11.22
CA THR A 174 -4.62 6.43 11.88
C THR A 174 -3.94 6.89 13.16
N LYS A 175 -4.60 6.66 14.32
CA LYS A 175 -4.07 7.07 15.63
C LYS A 175 -2.97 6.15 16.16
N LYS A 176 -3.06 4.85 15.84
CA LYS A 176 -2.10 3.84 16.24
C LYS A 176 -1.01 3.70 15.19
N HIS A 177 0.16 3.22 15.60
CA HIS A 177 1.22 2.86 14.68
C HIS A 177 0.71 1.81 13.67
N CYS A 178 1.05 2.00 12.39
CA CYS A 178 0.68 1.08 11.32
C CYS A 178 1.81 0.98 10.29
N THR A 179 1.79 -0.07 9.50
CA THR A 179 2.63 -0.17 8.31
C THR A 179 1.86 0.39 7.12
N ALA A 180 2.41 1.37 6.45
CA ALA A 180 1.77 2.04 5.32
C ALA A 180 2.56 1.81 4.02
N PHE A 181 1.91 1.23 3.01
CA PHE A 181 2.47 1.05 1.68
C PHE A 181 1.92 2.11 0.74
N LEU A 182 2.80 2.95 0.21
CA LEU A 182 2.47 3.99 -0.75
C LEU A 182 2.80 3.49 -2.16
N LEU A 183 1.76 3.25 -2.97
CA LEU A 183 1.87 2.79 -4.36
C LEU A 183 1.61 3.98 -5.29
N SER A 184 2.65 4.48 -5.96
CA SER A 184 2.60 5.62 -6.89
C SER A 184 3.74 5.51 -7.90
N ASP A 185 3.71 6.30 -8.96
CA ASP A 185 4.87 6.53 -9.81
C ASP A 185 5.83 7.58 -9.22
N PHE A 186 5.40 8.26 -8.13
CA PHE A 186 6.11 9.34 -7.45
C PHE A 186 6.35 10.57 -8.35
N LEU A 187 5.57 10.72 -9.40
CA LEU A 187 5.54 11.93 -10.21
C LEU A 187 4.51 12.87 -9.56
N ASP A 188 4.97 13.68 -8.62
CA ASP A 188 4.14 14.70 -7.96
C ASP A 188 4.53 16.07 -8.53
N PRO A 189 3.72 16.67 -9.44
CA PRO A 189 4.01 17.97 -10.03
C PRO A 189 3.83 19.13 -9.05
N GLY A 190 3.60 18.81 -7.77
CA GLY A 190 3.41 19.79 -6.70
C GLY A 190 4.61 20.73 -6.60
N LYS A 191 4.36 22.03 -6.70
CA LYS A 191 5.38 23.10 -6.60
C LYS A 191 6.02 23.19 -5.20
N ASP A 192 5.47 22.49 -4.22
CA ASP A 192 5.90 22.59 -2.81
C ASP A 192 6.58 21.30 -2.35
N ARG A 193 7.86 21.17 -2.69
CA ARG A 193 8.72 20.09 -2.18
C ARG A 193 8.79 20.05 -0.65
N THR A 194 8.73 21.20 -0.01
CA THR A 194 8.81 21.28 1.46
C THR A 194 7.60 20.65 2.12
N ALA A 195 6.40 20.83 1.55
CA ALA A 195 5.17 20.19 2.04
C ALA A 195 5.23 18.66 1.95
N LEU A 196 5.84 18.10 0.91
CA LEU A 196 6.04 16.66 0.77
C LEU A 196 7.08 16.14 1.77
N GLU A 197 8.21 16.83 1.91
CA GLU A 197 9.25 16.45 2.87
C GLU A 197 8.74 16.47 4.31
N ASP A 198 7.98 17.48 4.70
CA ASP A 198 7.39 17.57 6.03
C ASP A 198 6.35 16.47 6.27
N ALA A 199 5.48 16.21 5.28
CA ALA A 199 4.51 15.13 5.37
C ALA A 199 5.19 13.75 5.49
N LEU A 200 6.29 13.52 4.76
CA LEU A 200 7.09 12.30 4.86
C LEU A 200 7.75 12.16 6.23
N LYS A 201 8.38 13.23 6.76
CA LYS A 201 9.01 13.23 8.09
C LYS A 201 7.98 12.89 9.18
N ILE A 202 6.81 13.53 9.13
CA ILE A 202 5.75 13.30 10.12
C ILE A 202 5.21 11.86 10.01
N ALA A 203 4.93 11.39 8.78
CA ALA A 203 4.37 10.07 8.55
C ALA A 203 5.35 8.96 8.95
N SER A 204 6.64 9.07 8.56
CA SER A 204 7.68 8.10 8.92
C SER A 204 8.04 8.08 10.40
N GLY A 205 7.86 9.21 11.10
CA GLY A 205 8.01 9.27 12.56
C GLY A 205 6.88 8.59 13.32
N LYS A 206 5.71 8.41 12.69
CA LYS A 206 4.50 7.85 13.33
C LYS A 206 4.16 6.43 12.84
N HIS A 207 4.55 6.08 11.63
CA HIS A 207 4.22 4.84 10.94
C HIS A 207 5.43 4.28 10.22
N ASP A 208 5.46 2.97 9.97
CA ASP A 208 6.43 2.36 9.07
C ASP A 208 5.98 2.58 7.63
N LEU A 209 6.67 3.49 6.93
CA LEU A 209 6.31 3.88 5.57
C LEU A 209 7.18 3.16 4.54
N VAL A 210 6.55 2.48 3.59
CA VAL A 210 7.20 1.79 2.46
C VAL A 210 6.67 2.36 1.16
N GLY A 211 7.55 2.96 0.35
CA GLY A 211 7.23 3.43 -0.99
C GLY A 211 7.44 2.34 -2.04
N ILE A 212 6.43 2.10 -2.87
CA ILE A 212 6.51 1.18 -4.02
C ILE A 212 6.28 1.98 -5.29
N ARG A 213 7.37 2.16 -6.05
CA ARG A 213 7.30 2.85 -7.33
C ARG A 213 6.75 1.92 -8.41
N VAL A 214 5.71 2.36 -9.09
CA VAL A 214 5.11 1.69 -10.25
C VAL A 214 5.31 2.57 -11.48
N SER A 215 6.19 2.15 -12.37
CA SER A 215 6.54 2.89 -13.59
C SER A 215 6.41 2.00 -14.82
N ASP A 216 6.18 2.61 -15.97
CA ASP A 216 6.26 1.94 -17.27
C ASP A 216 7.62 2.26 -17.91
N PRO A 217 8.35 1.31 -18.50
CA PRO A 217 9.62 1.58 -19.16
C PRO A 217 9.53 2.68 -20.25
N ARG A 218 8.38 2.82 -20.87
CA ARG A 218 8.13 3.85 -21.91
C ARG A 218 7.98 5.26 -21.35
N GLU A 219 7.87 5.41 -20.03
CA GLU A 219 7.96 6.74 -19.40
C GLU A 219 9.39 7.24 -19.32
N ALA A 220 10.37 6.32 -19.31
CA ALA A 220 11.78 6.68 -19.33
C ALA A 220 12.35 6.79 -20.75
N GLU A 221 11.88 5.95 -21.68
CA GLU A 221 12.39 5.88 -23.04
C GLU A 221 11.23 5.83 -24.05
N LEU A 222 11.07 6.90 -24.85
CA LEU A 222 10.15 6.89 -25.97
C LEU A 222 10.79 6.16 -27.15
N PRO A 223 10.07 5.25 -27.84
CA PRO A 223 10.58 4.63 -29.05
C PRO A 223 10.68 5.67 -30.16
N ASP A 224 11.65 5.53 -31.04
CA ASP A 224 11.74 6.34 -32.26
C ASP A 224 10.64 5.88 -33.25
N VAL A 225 9.53 6.62 -33.23
CA VAL A 225 8.37 6.37 -34.10
C VAL A 225 8.00 7.64 -34.92
N GLY A 226 8.90 8.62 -34.93
CA GLY A 226 8.67 9.89 -35.61
C GLY A 226 7.79 10.87 -34.81
N ILE A 227 6.99 11.66 -35.49
CA ILE A 227 6.15 12.69 -34.86
C ILE A 227 4.85 12.06 -34.37
N VAL A 228 4.60 12.16 -33.05
CA VAL A 228 3.40 11.63 -32.38
C VAL A 228 2.65 12.71 -31.60
N GLU A 229 1.33 12.61 -31.56
CA GLU A 229 0.53 13.43 -30.64
C GLU A 229 0.56 12.79 -29.24
N MET A 230 1.23 13.44 -28.32
CA MET A 230 1.23 13.03 -26.91
C MET A 230 0.18 13.82 -26.13
N LYS A 231 -0.51 13.13 -25.22
CA LYS A 231 -1.47 13.74 -24.32
C LYS A 231 -0.99 13.53 -22.89
N ASP A 232 -0.78 14.61 -22.17
CA ASP A 232 -0.51 14.59 -20.74
C ASP A 232 -1.70 13.97 -20.00
N ALA A 233 -1.44 12.94 -19.22
CA ALA A 233 -2.47 12.18 -18.52
C ALA A 233 -3.14 12.98 -17.39
N GLU A 234 -2.42 13.92 -16.78
CA GLU A 234 -2.91 14.73 -15.66
C GLU A 234 -3.61 16.01 -16.13
N THR A 235 -2.95 16.80 -17.01
CA THR A 235 -3.47 18.08 -17.47
C THR A 235 -4.40 17.96 -18.68
N GLY A 236 -4.31 16.82 -19.39
CA GLY A 236 -5.06 16.59 -20.64
C GLY A 236 -4.54 17.41 -21.82
N ARG A 237 -3.46 18.17 -21.67
CA ARG A 237 -2.84 18.95 -22.75
C ARG A 237 -2.27 18.01 -23.80
N LYS A 238 -2.39 18.41 -25.06
CA LYS A 238 -1.86 17.69 -26.21
C LYS A 238 -0.69 18.47 -26.79
N ALA A 239 0.37 17.77 -27.12
CA ALA A 239 1.54 18.30 -27.79
C ALA A 239 2.02 17.33 -28.87
N TRP A 240 2.50 17.87 -29.99
CA TRP A 240 3.19 17.09 -31.02
C TRP A 240 4.66 16.98 -30.62
N VAL A 241 5.16 15.77 -30.56
CA VAL A 241 6.53 15.47 -30.10
C VAL A 241 7.22 14.63 -31.16
N ASP A 242 8.40 15.08 -31.60
CA ASP A 242 9.27 14.33 -32.48
C ASP A 242 10.13 13.37 -31.62
N THR A 243 9.84 12.09 -31.69
CA THR A 243 10.53 11.06 -30.91
C THR A 243 11.88 10.66 -31.49
N SER A 244 12.21 11.10 -32.72
CA SER A 244 13.52 10.86 -33.35
C SER A 244 14.58 11.85 -32.88
N SER A 245 14.19 12.96 -32.23
CA SER A 245 15.08 14.00 -31.75
C SER A 245 15.52 13.74 -30.33
N CYS A 246 16.83 13.56 -30.14
CA CYS A 246 17.47 13.31 -28.83
C CYS A 246 17.33 14.48 -27.82
N LEU A 247 16.87 15.65 -28.27
CA LEU A 247 16.73 16.89 -27.48
C LEU A 247 15.46 16.95 -26.63
N LEU A 248 14.52 16.03 -26.82
CA LEU A 248 13.22 16.04 -26.12
C LEU A 248 13.24 15.41 -24.72
N TYR A 249 14.34 14.82 -24.33
CA TYR A 249 14.46 14.10 -23.05
C TYR A 249 14.96 14.95 -21.88
N THR A 250 15.24 16.23 -22.10
CA THR A 250 15.56 17.12 -20.98
C THR A 250 14.32 17.91 -20.61
N SER A 251 13.69 17.54 -19.50
CA SER A 251 12.58 18.27 -18.87
C SER A 251 12.95 19.70 -18.45
N ASP A 252 14.17 20.16 -18.72
CA ASP A 252 14.70 21.45 -18.31
C ASP A 252 14.67 22.51 -19.42
N ALA A 253 14.18 22.18 -20.63
CA ALA A 253 14.14 23.13 -21.72
C ALA A 253 12.91 24.07 -21.74
N ALA A 254 12.04 24.04 -20.74
CA ALA A 254 10.81 24.82 -20.69
C ALA A 254 10.86 26.04 -19.74
N ASP A 255 11.99 26.31 -19.08
CA ASP A 255 12.09 27.42 -18.09
C ASP A 255 13.01 28.57 -18.47
N ASP A 256 13.52 28.61 -19.71
CA ASP A 256 14.28 29.77 -20.24
C ASP A 256 13.60 30.36 -21.50
N SER A 257 12.49 31.06 -21.27
CA SER A 257 11.97 32.05 -22.24
C SER A 257 11.05 33.04 -21.54
#